data_f2776d505c71b33a587c4a65b7cb9bd7
#
_entry.id   f2776d505c71b33a587c4a65b7cb9bd7
#
_cell.length_a   1.000
_cell.length_b   1.000
_cell.length_c   1.000
_cell.angle_alpha   90.00
_cell.angle_beta   90.00
_cell.angle_gamma   90.00
#
_symmetry.space_group_name_H-M   'P 1'
#
loop_
_entity.id
_entity.type
_entity.pdbx_description
1 polymer ?
#
loop_
_entity_poly.entity_id
_entity_poly.type
_entity_poly.pdbx_seq_one_letter_code
_entity_poly.pdbx_strand_id
1 'polypeptide(L)'
;MAEKPISSGLFRRALQGGALTAGSYALAQAARLAANLILARLLFPEAFGVMALVTVFLVGLAMFSDVGIGPAISQSARGDDPDFLNTAWTINVLRGALLWALSCAVALPLAQFYAAPELAQLLPVAGLTLLIAGFNPTRIDTAQRHLALGRVTALDLLSQLI
;
A
#
# COMPACT_ATOMS: atom_id res chain seq x y z
N MET A 1 -15.04 37.59 -24.53
CA MET A 1 -14.85 36.63 -23.44
C MET A 1 -13.45 36.84 -22.89
N ALA A 2 -13.32 37.49 -21.73
CA ALA A 2 -12.03 37.81 -21.15
C ALA A 2 -11.61 36.63 -20.27
N GLU A 3 -10.53 35.99 -20.65
CA GLU A 3 -9.87 34.90 -19.91
C GLU A 3 -9.34 35.49 -18.58
N LYS A 4 -9.90 35.05 -17.47
CA LYS A 4 -9.51 35.49 -16.12
C LYS A 4 -8.09 34.96 -15.86
N PRO A 5 -7.08 35.79 -15.59
CA PRO A 5 -5.72 35.30 -15.36
C PRO A 5 -5.72 34.41 -14.13
N ILE A 6 -5.21 33.20 -14.30
CA ILE A 6 -4.98 32.23 -13.23
C ILE A 6 -4.15 32.95 -12.16
N SER A 7 -4.74 33.16 -10.98
CA SER A 7 -4.13 33.95 -9.92
C SER A 7 -2.74 33.34 -9.58
N SER A 8 -1.70 34.17 -9.60
CA SER A 8 -0.31 33.80 -9.32
C SER A 8 -0.12 33.02 -7.99
N GLY A 9 -1.08 33.16 -7.09
CA GLY A 9 -1.16 32.42 -5.84
C GLY A 9 -1.50 30.92 -5.98
N LEU A 10 -2.36 30.56 -6.95
CA LEU A 10 -2.72 29.15 -7.21
C LEU A 10 -1.55 28.41 -7.87
N PHE A 11 -0.88 29.02 -8.82
CA PHE A 11 0.28 28.45 -9.49
C PHE A 11 1.45 28.24 -8.51
N ARG A 12 1.71 29.19 -7.62
CA ARG A 12 2.74 29.05 -6.57
C ARG A 12 2.42 27.96 -5.56
N ARG A 13 1.15 27.81 -5.16
CA ARG A 13 0.72 26.72 -4.27
C ARG A 13 0.81 25.35 -4.94
N ALA A 14 0.46 25.25 -6.22
CA ALA A 14 0.60 24.02 -6.99
C ALA A 14 2.06 23.63 -7.18
N LEU A 15 2.95 24.60 -7.47
CA LEU A 15 4.39 24.36 -7.56
C LEU A 15 5.00 23.94 -6.20
N GLN A 16 4.62 24.59 -5.11
CA GLN A 16 5.10 24.24 -3.78
C GLN A 16 4.60 22.85 -3.35
N GLY A 17 3.32 22.53 -3.61
CA GLY A 17 2.78 21.19 -3.36
C GLY A 17 3.48 20.12 -4.20
N GLY A 18 3.67 20.35 -5.49
CA GLY A 18 4.37 19.45 -6.39
C GLY A 18 5.84 19.25 -6.02
N ALA A 19 6.55 20.30 -5.66
CA ALA A 19 7.94 20.22 -5.23
C ALA A 19 8.09 19.46 -3.90
N LEU A 20 7.18 19.68 -2.94
CA LEU A 20 7.16 18.91 -1.68
C LEU A 20 6.90 17.44 -1.94
N THR A 21 5.93 17.10 -2.77
CA THR A 21 5.60 15.71 -3.11
C THR A 21 6.76 15.04 -3.85
N ALA A 22 7.38 15.72 -4.82
CA ALA A 22 8.54 15.19 -5.54
C ALA A 22 9.76 15.02 -4.62
N GLY A 23 10.01 15.98 -3.73
CA GLY A 23 11.11 15.91 -2.76
C GLY A 23 10.93 14.77 -1.76
N SER A 24 9.71 14.59 -1.25
CA SER A 24 9.40 13.49 -0.33
C SER A 24 9.53 12.12 -1.01
N TYR A 25 9.07 11.99 -2.25
CA TYR A 25 9.24 10.77 -3.03
C TYR A 25 10.71 10.45 -3.29
N ALA A 26 11.52 11.46 -3.65
CA ALA A 26 12.95 11.28 -3.86
C ALA A 26 13.67 10.85 -2.57
N LEU A 27 13.30 11.43 -1.42
CA LEU A 27 13.86 11.07 -0.12
C LEU A 27 13.48 9.64 0.27
N ALA A 28 12.22 9.26 0.10
CA ALA A 28 11.75 7.90 0.36
C ALA A 28 12.47 6.87 -0.54
N GLN A 29 12.69 7.22 -1.81
CA GLN A 29 13.40 6.37 -2.74
C GLN A 29 14.89 6.23 -2.38
N ALA A 30 15.54 7.32 -1.97
CA ALA A 30 16.92 7.28 -1.49
C ALA A 30 17.06 6.43 -0.21
N ALA A 31 16.12 6.53 0.72
CA ALA A 31 16.08 5.70 1.93
C ALA A 31 15.89 4.21 1.59
N ARG A 32 15.00 3.88 0.64
CA ARG A 32 14.85 2.50 0.15
C ARG A 32 16.11 1.95 -0.50
N LEU A 33 16.78 2.75 -1.31
CA LEU A 33 18.04 2.35 -1.93
C LEU A 33 19.12 2.11 -0.87
N ALA A 34 19.25 3.00 0.12
CA ALA A 34 20.20 2.83 1.22
C ALA A 34 19.89 1.57 2.03
N ALA A 35 18.63 1.34 2.39
CA ALA A 35 18.19 0.13 3.10
C ALA A 35 18.52 -1.13 2.30
N ASN A 36 18.21 -1.16 1.00
CA ASN A 36 18.50 -2.30 0.14
C ASN A 36 20.02 -2.55 0.00
N LEU A 37 20.84 -1.51 -0.08
CA LEU A 37 22.29 -1.66 -0.14
C LEU A 37 22.87 -2.20 1.18
N ILE A 38 22.35 -1.75 2.32
CA ILE A 38 22.75 -2.26 3.63
C ILE A 38 22.33 -3.72 3.78
N LEU A 39 21.07 -4.03 3.45
CA LEU A 39 20.55 -5.41 3.48
C LEU A 39 21.32 -6.32 2.54
N ALA A 40 21.67 -5.86 1.33
CA ALA A 40 22.45 -6.64 0.36
C ALA A 40 23.85 -6.97 0.85
N ARG A 41 24.41 -6.18 1.78
CA ARG A 41 25.72 -6.47 2.40
C ARG A 41 25.63 -7.35 3.63
N LEU A 42 24.47 -7.34 4.31
CA LEU A 42 24.29 -8.05 5.58
C LEU A 42 23.63 -9.42 5.42
N LEU A 43 22.82 -9.61 4.37
CA LEU A 43 22.11 -10.86 4.13
C LEU A 43 22.85 -11.73 3.10
N PHE A 44 22.80 -13.04 3.32
CA PHE A 44 23.24 -14.02 2.32
C PHE A 44 22.35 -13.99 1.09
N PRO A 45 22.87 -14.26 -0.13
CA PRO A 45 22.10 -14.26 -1.38
C PRO A 45 20.83 -15.12 -1.32
N GLU A 46 20.86 -16.23 -0.60
CA GLU A 46 19.75 -17.17 -0.41
C GLU A 46 18.56 -16.49 0.27
N ALA A 47 18.81 -15.64 1.27
CA ALA A 47 17.76 -14.91 1.98
C ALA A 47 17.01 -13.94 1.06
N PHE A 48 17.70 -13.33 0.09
CA PHE A 48 17.04 -12.49 -0.93
C PHE A 48 16.11 -13.31 -1.82
N GLY A 49 16.52 -14.54 -2.19
CA GLY A 49 15.68 -15.44 -2.97
C GLY A 49 14.39 -15.79 -2.25
N VAL A 50 14.47 -16.13 -0.97
CA VAL A 50 13.30 -16.44 -0.14
C VAL A 50 12.40 -15.23 0.03
N MET A 51 12.94 -14.03 0.29
CA MET A 51 12.16 -12.80 0.41
C MET A 51 11.50 -12.40 -0.92
N ALA A 52 12.16 -12.62 -2.04
CA ALA A 52 11.57 -12.41 -3.36
C ALA A 52 10.37 -13.33 -3.59
N LEU A 53 10.46 -14.61 -3.24
CA LEU A 53 9.35 -15.57 -3.31
C LEU A 53 8.18 -15.13 -2.43
N VAL A 54 8.44 -14.74 -1.18
CA VAL A 54 7.41 -14.22 -0.27
C VAL A 54 6.71 -13.02 -0.90
N THR A 55 7.48 -12.06 -1.41
CA THR A 55 6.95 -10.83 -2.00
C THR A 55 6.10 -11.12 -3.23
N VAL A 56 6.61 -11.92 -4.17
CA VAL A 56 5.88 -12.29 -5.40
C VAL A 56 4.57 -12.99 -5.06
N PHE A 57 4.60 -13.89 -4.09
CA PHE A 57 3.40 -14.62 -3.68
C PHE A 57 2.37 -13.70 -3.05
N LEU A 58 2.76 -12.84 -2.10
CA LEU A 58 1.84 -11.92 -1.44
C LEU A 58 1.27 -10.86 -2.41
N VAL A 59 2.11 -10.32 -3.30
CA VAL A 59 1.67 -9.38 -4.33
C VAL A 59 0.70 -10.07 -5.30
N GLY A 60 1.02 -11.29 -5.74
CA GLY A 60 0.12 -12.09 -6.58
C GLY A 60 -1.24 -12.30 -5.90
N LEU A 61 -1.24 -12.72 -4.64
CA LEU A 61 -2.46 -12.90 -3.85
C LEU A 61 -3.28 -11.61 -3.75
N ALA A 62 -2.62 -10.49 -3.46
CA ALA A 62 -3.26 -9.18 -3.36
C ALA A 62 -3.88 -8.76 -4.69
N MET A 63 -3.17 -8.94 -5.81
CA MET A 63 -3.65 -8.57 -7.15
C MET A 63 -4.85 -9.42 -7.58
N PHE A 64 -4.81 -10.73 -7.35
CA PHE A 64 -5.94 -11.62 -7.68
C PHE A 64 -7.20 -11.31 -6.87
N SER A 65 -7.05 -10.76 -5.69
CA SER A 65 -8.18 -10.47 -4.80
C SER A 65 -8.63 -9.00 -4.86
N ASP A 66 -7.99 -8.17 -5.69
CA ASP A 66 -8.36 -6.76 -5.79
C ASP A 66 -9.73 -6.62 -6.47
N VAL A 67 -10.72 -6.26 -5.67
CA VAL A 67 -12.12 -6.04 -6.11
C VAL A 67 -12.39 -4.57 -6.45
N GLY A 68 -11.38 -3.73 -6.50
CA GLY A 68 -11.50 -2.32 -6.91
C GLY A 68 -12.33 -1.46 -5.94
N ILE A 69 -12.28 -1.76 -4.63
CA ILE A 69 -13.07 -1.02 -3.61
C ILE A 69 -12.65 0.46 -3.55
N GLY A 70 -11.35 0.76 -3.58
CA GLY A 70 -10.86 2.14 -3.57
C GLY A 70 -11.37 2.97 -4.76
N PRO A 71 -11.20 2.52 -6.00
CA PRO A 71 -11.82 3.15 -7.17
C PRO A 71 -13.34 3.25 -7.08
N ALA A 72 -14.03 2.22 -6.55
CA ALA A 72 -15.49 2.23 -6.40
C ALA A 72 -15.96 3.33 -5.44
N ILE A 73 -15.28 3.53 -4.31
CA ILE A 73 -15.57 4.61 -3.36
C ILE A 73 -15.34 5.99 -4.02
N SER A 74 -14.20 6.13 -4.70
CA SER A 74 -13.82 7.41 -5.32
C SER A 74 -14.76 7.85 -6.43
N GLN A 75 -15.33 6.89 -7.18
CA GLN A 75 -16.20 7.15 -8.34
C GLN A 75 -17.71 7.12 -8.01
N SER A 76 -18.08 6.52 -6.88
CA SER A 76 -19.49 6.39 -6.49
C SER A 76 -20.10 7.72 -6.05
N ALA A 77 -21.32 7.97 -6.43
CA ALA A 77 -22.14 9.08 -5.90
C ALA A 77 -22.37 8.93 -4.38
N ARG A 78 -22.33 7.69 -3.85
CA ARG A 78 -22.49 7.34 -2.44
C ARG A 78 -21.17 7.21 -1.68
N GLY A 79 -20.06 7.66 -2.24
CA GLY A 79 -18.72 7.55 -1.62
C GLY A 79 -18.55 8.30 -0.28
N ASP A 80 -19.50 9.15 0.10
CA ASP A 80 -19.55 9.84 1.39
C ASP A 80 -20.62 9.25 2.35
N ASP A 81 -21.39 8.25 1.89
CA ASP A 81 -22.43 7.59 2.69
C ASP A 81 -21.79 6.66 3.73
N PRO A 82 -22.06 6.87 5.05
CA PRO A 82 -21.47 6.05 6.11
C PRO A 82 -21.77 4.55 5.98
N ASP A 83 -23.00 4.20 5.55
CA ASP A 83 -23.40 2.79 5.43
C ASP A 83 -22.66 2.10 4.28
N PHE A 84 -22.45 2.81 3.19
CA PHE A 84 -21.63 2.34 2.07
C PHE A 84 -20.18 2.16 2.47
N LEU A 85 -19.59 3.11 3.20
CA LEU A 85 -18.21 3.05 3.69
C LEU A 85 -18.00 1.92 4.70
N ASN A 86 -18.93 1.70 5.61
CA ASN A 86 -18.88 0.60 6.57
C ASN A 86 -18.96 -0.77 5.89
N THR A 87 -19.81 -0.90 4.88
CA THR A 87 -19.90 -2.13 4.08
C THR A 87 -18.60 -2.39 3.32
N ALA A 88 -18.05 -1.37 2.67
CA ALA A 88 -16.78 -1.45 1.96
C ALA A 88 -15.63 -1.82 2.91
N TRP A 89 -15.59 -1.24 4.10
CA TRP A 89 -14.61 -1.58 5.13
C TRP A 89 -14.74 -3.03 5.59
N THR A 90 -15.95 -3.51 5.85
CA THR A 90 -16.19 -4.91 6.24
C THR A 90 -15.70 -5.89 5.18
N ILE A 91 -15.95 -5.60 3.91
CA ILE A 91 -15.47 -6.41 2.78
C ILE A 91 -13.93 -6.40 2.75
N ASN A 92 -13.28 -5.25 2.97
CA ASN A 92 -11.81 -5.16 3.02
C ASN A 92 -11.23 -5.99 4.17
N VAL A 93 -11.81 -5.93 5.36
CA VAL A 93 -11.37 -6.72 6.52
C VAL A 93 -11.52 -8.22 6.24
N LEU A 94 -12.69 -8.64 5.73
CA LEU A 94 -12.94 -10.04 5.41
C LEU A 94 -11.97 -10.55 4.32
N ARG A 95 -11.73 -9.75 3.29
CA ARG A 95 -10.75 -10.03 2.25
C ARG A 95 -9.34 -10.18 2.85
N GLY A 96 -8.89 -9.23 3.68
CA GLY A 96 -7.59 -9.29 4.34
C GLY A 96 -7.41 -10.54 5.19
N ALA A 97 -8.45 -10.91 5.96
CA ALA A 97 -8.46 -12.13 6.77
C ALA A 97 -8.37 -13.39 5.91
N LEU A 98 -9.14 -13.44 4.81
CA LEU A 98 -9.11 -14.57 3.86
C LEU A 98 -7.73 -14.73 3.22
N LEU A 99 -7.11 -13.61 2.79
CA LEU A 99 -5.79 -13.63 2.19
C LEU A 99 -4.71 -14.09 3.16
N TRP A 100 -4.79 -13.64 4.41
CA TRP A 100 -3.89 -14.10 5.45
C TRP A 100 -4.08 -15.60 5.74
N ALA A 101 -5.30 -16.07 5.88
CA ALA A 101 -5.60 -17.50 6.07
C ALA A 101 -5.07 -18.34 4.90
N LEU A 102 -5.22 -17.84 3.66
CA LEU A 102 -4.70 -18.50 2.47
C LEU A 102 -3.16 -18.51 2.46
N SER A 103 -2.50 -17.43 2.86
CA SER A 103 -1.04 -17.40 2.99
C SER A 103 -0.53 -18.43 4.01
N CYS A 104 -1.23 -18.61 5.13
CA CYS A 104 -0.93 -19.64 6.12
C CYS A 104 -1.12 -21.07 5.55
N ALA A 105 -2.21 -21.31 4.84
CA ALA A 105 -2.53 -22.63 4.28
C ALA A 105 -1.52 -23.06 3.20
N VAL A 106 -1.02 -22.11 2.40
CA VAL A 106 -0.10 -22.39 1.30
C VAL A 106 1.37 -22.37 1.75
N ALA A 107 1.67 -21.86 2.95
CA ALA A 107 3.04 -21.72 3.45
C ALA A 107 3.80 -23.06 3.47
N LEU A 108 3.20 -24.13 4.01
CA LEU A 108 3.83 -25.46 4.06
C LEU A 108 4.02 -26.09 2.67
N PRO A 109 3.01 -26.15 1.78
CA PRO A 109 3.20 -26.66 0.43
C PRO A 109 4.29 -25.92 -0.36
N LEU A 110 4.34 -24.57 -0.25
CA LEU A 110 5.35 -23.78 -0.94
C LEU A 110 6.77 -24.01 -0.36
N ALA A 111 6.88 -24.11 0.97
CA ALA A 111 8.16 -24.42 1.62
C ALA A 111 8.74 -25.75 1.13
N GLN A 112 7.90 -26.77 0.94
CA GLN A 112 8.30 -28.08 0.41
C GLN A 112 8.65 -27.99 -1.08
N PHE A 113 7.83 -27.30 -1.87
CA PHE A 113 8.02 -27.18 -3.31
C PHE A 113 9.31 -26.45 -3.69
N TYR A 114 9.66 -25.39 -2.96
CA TYR A 114 10.88 -24.62 -3.19
C TYR A 114 12.08 -25.10 -2.39
N ALA A 115 11.93 -26.16 -1.59
CA ALA A 115 12.96 -26.68 -0.67
C ALA A 115 13.53 -25.57 0.26
N ALA A 116 12.68 -24.62 0.67
CA ALA A 116 13.00 -23.48 1.50
C ALA A 116 12.12 -23.49 2.77
N PRO A 117 12.55 -24.17 3.85
CA PRO A 117 11.74 -24.32 5.07
C PRO A 117 11.40 -22.99 5.75
N GLU A 118 12.19 -21.94 5.52
CA GLU A 118 11.95 -20.59 6.04
C GLU A 118 10.64 -20.00 5.53
N LEU A 119 10.16 -20.39 4.34
CA LEU A 119 8.89 -19.94 3.77
C LEU A 119 7.69 -20.32 4.66
N ALA A 120 7.77 -21.45 5.35
CA ALA A 120 6.71 -21.90 6.25
C ALA A 120 6.43 -20.92 7.39
N GLN A 121 7.44 -20.18 7.83
CA GLN A 121 7.34 -19.17 8.88
C GLN A 121 7.17 -17.75 8.31
N LEU A 122 7.90 -17.44 7.25
CA LEU A 122 7.89 -16.09 6.68
C LEU A 122 6.56 -15.74 5.99
N LEU A 123 5.94 -16.68 5.28
CA LEU A 123 4.66 -16.42 4.60
C LEU A 123 3.51 -16.04 5.54
N PRO A 124 3.26 -16.75 6.65
CA PRO A 124 2.24 -16.35 7.61
C PRO A 124 2.52 -15.01 8.26
N VAL A 125 3.79 -14.76 8.63
CA VAL A 125 4.20 -13.49 9.27
C VAL A 125 4.10 -12.33 8.29
N ALA A 126 4.64 -12.47 7.09
CA ALA A 126 4.53 -11.44 6.06
C ALA A 126 3.09 -11.25 5.58
N GLY A 127 2.29 -12.32 5.54
CA GLY A 127 0.86 -12.29 5.23
C GLY A 127 0.02 -11.46 6.21
N LEU A 128 0.49 -11.23 7.44
CA LEU A 128 -0.16 -10.31 8.37
C LEU A 128 -0.28 -8.89 7.79
N THR A 129 0.60 -8.50 6.89
CA THR A 129 0.51 -7.21 6.19
C THR A 129 -0.79 -7.10 5.38
N LEU A 130 -1.26 -8.20 4.78
CA LEU A 130 -2.52 -8.24 4.03
C LEU A 130 -3.72 -8.12 4.99
N LEU A 131 -3.64 -8.75 6.15
CA LEU A 131 -4.65 -8.62 7.19
C LEU A 131 -4.72 -7.18 7.70
N ILE A 132 -3.58 -6.60 8.07
CA ILE A 132 -3.49 -5.21 8.56
C ILE A 132 -3.97 -4.23 7.49
N ALA A 133 -3.61 -4.44 6.23
CA ALA A 133 -4.08 -3.63 5.11
C ALA A 133 -5.62 -3.67 4.97
N GLY A 134 -6.25 -4.79 5.30
CA GLY A 134 -7.71 -4.90 5.33
C GLY A 134 -8.39 -4.00 6.37
N PHE A 135 -7.70 -3.63 7.45
CA PHE A 135 -8.20 -2.72 8.47
C PHE A 135 -8.02 -1.23 8.12
N ASN A 136 -7.37 -0.91 7.00
CA ASN A 136 -7.21 0.48 6.59
C ASN A 136 -8.57 1.17 6.48
N PRO A 137 -8.73 2.37 7.06
CA PRO A 137 -10.00 3.07 7.04
C PRO A 137 -10.34 3.54 5.62
N THR A 138 -11.51 3.18 5.12
CA THR A 138 -12.07 3.62 3.81
C THR A 138 -12.20 5.14 3.68
N ARG A 139 -12.12 5.88 4.80
CA ARG A 139 -12.10 7.35 4.83
C ARG A 139 -10.87 7.96 4.15
N ILE A 140 -9.80 7.19 3.95
CA ILE A 140 -8.63 7.64 3.18
C ILE A 140 -9.02 7.85 1.72
N ASP A 141 -9.83 6.94 1.16
CA ASP A 141 -10.32 7.03 -0.22
C ASP A 141 -11.25 8.23 -0.40
N THR A 142 -12.07 8.54 0.62
CA THR A 142 -12.91 9.75 0.65
C THR A 142 -12.07 11.03 0.72
N ALA A 143 -10.96 11.03 1.48
CA ALA A 143 -10.05 12.17 1.55
C ALA A 143 -9.34 12.43 0.22
N GLN A 144 -9.02 11.39 -0.54
CA GLN A 144 -8.48 11.51 -1.90
C GLN A 144 -9.52 12.10 -2.86
N ARG A 145 -10.79 11.70 -2.75
CA ARG A 145 -11.91 12.27 -3.52
C ARG A 145 -12.06 13.78 -3.33
N HIS A 146 -11.94 14.26 -2.09
CA HIS A 146 -12.03 15.68 -1.76
C HIS A 146 -10.71 16.46 -1.99
N LEU A 147 -9.75 15.90 -2.72
CA LEU A 147 -8.45 16.51 -3.04
C LEU A 147 -7.67 17.01 -1.80
N ALA A 148 -7.93 16.42 -0.63
CA ALA A 148 -7.17 16.70 0.60
C ALA A 148 -5.76 16.04 0.56
N LEU A 149 -5.12 16.09 -0.61
CA LEU A 149 -3.85 15.41 -0.92
C LEU A 149 -2.72 15.75 0.06
N GLY A 150 -2.69 16.98 0.57
CA GLY A 150 -1.63 17.42 1.49
C GLY A 150 -1.62 16.67 2.83
N ARG A 151 -2.80 16.30 3.36
CA ARG A 151 -2.91 15.52 4.61
C ARG A 151 -2.60 14.05 4.42
N VAL A 152 -3.06 13.47 3.31
CA VAL A 152 -2.79 12.08 2.94
C VAL A 152 -1.29 11.89 2.71
N THR A 153 -0.65 12.77 1.94
CA THR A 153 0.80 12.73 1.69
C THR A 153 1.61 12.88 2.97
N ALA A 154 1.18 13.74 3.91
CA ALA A 154 1.87 13.89 5.19
C ALA A 154 1.80 12.62 6.05
N LEU A 155 0.65 11.93 6.07
CA LEU A 155 0.48 10.65 6.77
C LEU A 155 1.31 9.53 6.11
N ASP A 156 1.33 9.47 4.78
CA ASP A 156 2.14 8.50 4.05
C ASP A 156 3.64 8.70 4.31
N LEU A 157 4.10 9.95 4.39
CA LEU A 157 5.49 10.27 4.73
C LEU A 157 5.85 9.85 6.15
N LEU A 158 4.97 10.10 7.12
CA LEU A 158 5.18 9.68 8.50
C LEU A 158 5.23 8.15 8.60
N SER A 159 4.39 7.44 7.86
CA SER A 159 4.38 5.97 7.86
C SER A 159 5.61 5.35 7.18
N GLN A 160 6.28 6.06 6.27
CA GLN A 160 7.49 5.59 5.60
C GLN A 160 8.77 5.83 6.42
N LEU A 161 8.70 6.65 7.48
CA LEU A 161 9.83 6.93 8.38
C LEU A 161 9.93 5.93 9.55
N ILE A 162 8.92 5.09 9.75
CA ILE A 162 8.85 4.02 10.75
C ILE A 162 9.19 2.69 10.10
#